data_033852479ee66a494f0430256b53b631
#
_entry.id   033852479ee66a494f0430256b53b631
#
_cell.length_a   1.000
_cell.length_b   1.000
_cell.length_c   1.000
_cell.angle_alpha   90.00
_cell.angle_beta   90.00
_cell.angle_gamma   90.00
#
_symmetry.space_group_name_H-M   'P 1'
#
loop_
_entity.id
_entity.type
_entity.pdbx_description
1 polymer ?
#
loop_
_entity_poly.entity_id
_entity_poly.type
_entity_poly.pdbx_seq_one_letter_code
_entity_poly.pdbx_strand_id
1 'polypeptide(L)'
;MSTADIRMRGFTKRTPIKTLLSLIKVHSQLLSAEEILIVDSCGRILAQDINSPSNVPNFDRSAMDGYALDAESTFGASAYNPLMFKVVGEVTPGEIYEAVIKPGEALRIMTGGPVPKGANSVLMAEHAELFDDQIQVLEAVTPGKHVGHIDRKSVV
;
A
#
# COMPACT_ATOMS: atom_id res chain seq x y z
N MET A 1 -24.21 -44.39 -38.24
CA MET A 1 -24.56 -42.95 -38.04
C MET A 1 -23.56 -42.16 -38.79
N SER A 2 -24.00 -41.46 -39.88
CA SER A 2 -23.12 -40.62 -40.70
C SER A 2 -22.71 -39.40 -39.89
N THR A 3 -21.44 -39.27 -39.56
CA THR A 3 -20.87 -38.05 -39.02
C THR A 3 -20.88 -37.00 -40.12
N ALA A 4 -21.83 -36.07 -40.05
CA ALA A 4 -21.91 -34.95 -41.02
C ALA A 4 -20.58 -34.20 -40.97
N ASP A 5 -19.91 -34.12 -42.15
CA ASP A 5 -18.69 -33.34 -42.27
C ASP A 5 -19.01 -31.81 -42.13
N ILE A 6 -18.57 -31.22 -41.01
CA ILE A 6 -18.83 -29.82 -40.67
C ILE A 6 -17.89 -28.85 -41.33
N ARG A 7 -16.81 -29.30 -42.03
CA ARG A 7 -15.76 -28.45 -42.59
C ARG A 7 -16.27 -27.49 -43.70
N MET A 8 -17.35 -27.89 -44.42
CA MET A 8 -17.90 -27.05 -45.51
C MET A 8 -19.26 -26.41 -45.15
N ARG A 9 -19.89 -26.72 -44.04
CA ARG A 9 -21.23 -26.24 -43.65
C ARG A 9 -21.27 -25.42 -42.36
N GLY A 10 -20.16 -25.33 -41.66
CA GLY A 10 -20.10 -24.68 -40.35
C GLY A 10 -20.90 -25.43 -39.27
N PHE A 11 -20.98 -24.82 -38.09
CA PHE A 11 -21.69 -25.38 -36.94
C PHE A 11 -23.19 -25.05 -37.02
N THR A 12 -24.05 -26.03 -36.97
CA THR A 12 -25.52 -25.86 -36.95
C THR A 12 -26.04 -25.40 -35.57
N LYS A 13 -25.25 -25.62 -34.51
CA LYS A 13 -25.62 -25.21 -33.16
C LYS A 13 -24.40 -24.66 -32.42
N ARG A 14 -24.57 -23.52 -31.77
CA ARG A 14 -23.54 -22.91 -30.91
C ARG A 14 -23.86 -23.27 -29.45
N THR A 15 -22.85 -23.68 -28.70
CA THR A 15 -22.97 -23.90 -27.26
C THR A 15 -22.70 -22.60 -26.52
N PRO A 16 -23.61 -22.11 -25.65
CA PRO A 16 -23.35 -20.94 -24.83
C PRO A 16 -22.13 -21.17 -23.92
N ILE A 17 -21.33 -20.13 -23.70
CA ILE A 17 -20.13 -20.18 -22.84
C ILE A 17 -20.48 -20.71 -21.43
N LYS A 18 -21.61 -20.27 -20.88
CA LYS A 18 -22.07 -20.76 -19.55
C LYS A 18 -22.20 -22.28 -19.51
N THR A 19 -22.74 -22.90 -20.56
CA THR A 19 -22.85 -24.36 -20.66
C THR A 19 -21.49 -25.04 -20.73
N LEU A 20 -20.55 -24.47 -21.49
CA LEU A 20 -19.18 -24.97 -21.57
C LEU A 20 -18.48 -24.90 -20.21
N LEU A 21 -18.56 -23.75 -19.52
CA LEU A 21 -17.98 -23.57 -18.18
C LEU A 21 -18.58 -24.55 -17.18
N SER A 22 -19.90 -24.80 -17.24
CA SER A 22 -20.55 -25.81 -16.39
C SER A 22 -20.03 -27.23 -16.67
N LEU A 23 -19.84 -27.58 -17.94
CA LEU A 23 -19.27 -28.88 -18.32
C LEU A 23 -17.83 -29.02 -17.79
N ILE A 24 -17.01 -28.02 -17.97
CA ILE A 24 -15.63 -28.01 -17.43
C ILE A 24 -15.67 -28.20 -15.90
N LYS A 25 -16.50 -27.45 -15.19
CA LYS A 25 -16.62 -27.55 -13.73
C LYS A 25 -17.08 -28.95 -13.25
N VAL A 26 -17.98 -29.58 -13.97
CA VAL A 26 -18.49 -30.94 -13.62
C VAL A 26 -17.44 -32.03 -13.89
N HIS A 27 -16.62 -31.85 -14.93
CA HIS A 27 -15.64 -32.86 -15.33
C HIS A 27 -14.22 -32.57 -14.81
N SER A 28 -13.97 -31.40 -14.23
CA SER A 28 -12.69 -31.10 -13.57
C SER A 28 -12.73 -31.56 -12.10
N GLN A 29 -11.72 -32.28 -11.69
CA GLN A 29 -11.52 -32.68 -10.31
C GLN A 29 -10.26 -31.96 -9.77
N LEU A 30 -10.33 -31.56 -8.51
CA LEU A 30 -9.15 -31.06 -7.81
C LEU A 30 -8.20 -32.24 -7.57
N LEU A 31 -6.94 -32.04 -7.85
CA LEU A 31 -5.88 -32.97 -7.46
C LEU A 31 -5.74 -32.99 -5.94
N SER A 32 -5.21 -34.08 -5.40
CA SER A 32 -4.86 -34.14 -3.98
C SER A 32 -3.75 -33.16 -3.65
N ALA A 33 -3.82 -32.55 -2.47
CA ALA A 33 -2.75 -31.70 -1.96
C ALA A 33 -1.54 -32.56 -1.58
N GLU A 34 -0.35 -32.00 -1.76
CA GLU A 34 0.93 -32.59 -1.34
C GLU A 34 1.80 -31.54 -0.67
N GLU A 35 2.67 -31.96 0.22
CA GLU A 35 3.68 -31.08 0.82
C GLU A 35 4.96 -31.12 -0.02
N ILE A 36 5.49 -29.94 -0.34
CA ILE A 36 6.72 -29.79 -1.12
C ILE A 36 7.62 -28.76 -0.48
N LEU A 37 8.90 -28.80 -0.80
CA LEU A 37 9.83 -27.74 -0.40
C LEU A 37 9.47 -26.42 -1.08
N ILE A 38 9.63 -25.29 -0.38
CA ILE A 38 9.34 -23.97 -0.93
C ILE A 38 10.12 -23.66 -2.20
N VAL A 39 11.34 -24.20 -2.33
CA VAL A 39 12.18 -24.05 -3.52
C VAL A 39 11.57 -24.69 -4.77
N ASP A 40 10.71 -25.68 -4.60
CA ASP A 40 10.03 -26.42 -5.67
C ASP A 40 8.60 -25.90 -5.93
N SER A 41 8.18 -24.82 -5.25
CA SER A 41 6.83 -24.29 -5.32
C SER A 41 6.51 -23.48 -6.58
N CYS A 42 7.54 -23.11 -7.36
CA CYS A 42 7.34 -22.34 -8.58
C CYS A 42 6.44 -23.08 -9.57
N GLY A 43 5.36 -22.42 -10.05
CA GLY A 43 4.38 -23.02 -10.96
C GLY A 43 3.36 -23.95 -10.29
N ARG A 44 3.37 -24.07 -8.96
CA ARG A 44 2.40 -24.82 -8.18
C ARG A 44 1.26 -23.92 -7.70
N ILE A 45 0.13 -24.54 -7.37
CA ILE A 45 -1.06 -23.84 -6.85
C ILE A 45 -1.18 -24.18 -5.37
N LEU A 46 -1.37 -23.16 -4.53
CA LEU A 46 -1.60 -23.36 -3.10
C LEU A 46 -2.89 -24.15 -2.85
N ALA A 47 -2.79 -25.18 -2.05
CA ALA A 47 -3.93 -25.99 -1.63
C ALA A 47 -4.65 -25.39 -0.40
N GLN A 48 -3.98 -24.51 0.35
CA GLN A 48 -4.49 -23.84 1.53
C GLN A 48 -4.04 -22.38 1.53
N ASP A 49 -4.86 -21.51 2.12
CA ASP A 49 -4.49 -20.12 2.30
C ASP A 49 -3.29 -19.99 3.24
N ILE A 50 -2.35 -19.12 2.88
CA ILE A 50 -1.22 -18.79 3.74
C ILE A 50 -1.46 -17.40 4.31
N ASN A 51 -1.55 -17.32 5.64
CA ASN A 51 -1.69 -16.07 6.37
C ASN A 51 -0.35 -15.65 6.96
N SER A 52 -0.02 -14.36 6.83
CA SER A 52 1.16 -13.80 7.49
C SER A 52 0.97 -13.82 9.02
N PRO A 53 1.95 -14.30 9.80
CA PRO A 53 1.89 -14.26 11.27
C PRO A 53 2.07 -12.84 11.84
N SER A 54 2.46 -11.87 11.03
CA SER A 54 2.69 -10.48 11.43
C SER A 54 2.29 -9.50 10.34
N ASN A 55 1.94 -8.28 10.74
CA ASN A 55 1.67 -7.18 9.81
C ASN A 55 2.93 -6.82 9.00
N VAL A 56 2.76 -6.49 7.72
CA VAL A 56 3.85 -6.05 6.84
C VAL A 56 3.42 -4.80 6.06
N PRO A 57 4.00 -3.63 6.36
CA PRO A 57 4.87 -3.32 7.49
C PRO A 57 4.14 -3.42 8.84
N ASN A 58 4.89 -3.51 9.93
CA ASN A 58 4.34 -3.62 11.30
C ASN A 58 4.05 -2.26 11.97
N PHE A 59 4.27 -1.16 11.26
CA PHE A 59 3.98 0.21 11.68
C PHE A 59 3.73 1.12 10.48
N ASP A 60 3.10 2.26 10.72
CA ASP A 60 2.96 3.33 9.72
C ASP A 60 4.33 3.98 9.49
N ARG A 61 4.75 4.07 8.23
CA ARG A 61 6.07 4.58 7.85
C ARG A 61 5.99 5.71 6.84
N SER A 62 6.97 6.59 6.86
CA SER A 62 7.10 7.61 5.82
C SER A 62 7.41 6.97 4.45
N ALA A 63 6.73 7.44 3.42
CA ALA A 63 7.01 7.10 2.03
C ALA A 63 7.98 8.10 1.35
N MET A 64 8.28 9.24 2.02
CA MET A 64 9.12 10.32 1.50
C MET A 64 10.00 10.88 2.61
N ASP A 65 11.09 11.55 2.23
CA ASP A 65 11.87 12.39 3.13
C ASP A 65 11.15 13.72 3.33
N GLY A 66 11.08 14.17 4.58
CA GLY A 66 10.39 15.41 4.89
C GLY A 66 10.03 15.57 6.35
N TYR A 67 8.79 15.96 6.63
CA TYR A 67 8.32 16.31 7.97
C TYR A 67 6.99 15.64 8.29
N ALA A 68 6.99 14.78 9.30
CA ALA A 68 5.77 14.18 9.85
C ALA A 68 5.05 15.22 10.73
N LEU A 69 3.76 15.45 10.45
CA LEU A 69 2.95 16.47 11.10
C LEU A 69 1.46 16.10 11.04
N ASP A 70 0.66 16.87 11.75
CA ASP A 70 -0.79 16.80 11.63
C ASP A 70 -1.25 17.57 10.39
N ALA A 71 -1.89 16.86 9.46
CA ALA A 71 -2.34 17.41 8.18
C ALA A 71 -3.31 18.58 8.34
N GLU A 72 -4.23 18.50 9.30
CA GLU A 72 -5.25 19.54 9.48
C GLU A 72 -4.61 20.88 9.88
N SER A 73 -3.49 20.84 10.61
CA SER A 73 -2.71 22.03 10.96
C SER A 73 -2.06 22.71 9.77
N THR A 74 -1.97 22.04 8.60
CA THR A 74 -1.40 22.63 7.38
C THR A 74 -2.44 23.32 6.50
N PHE A 75 -3.73 23.20 6.83
CA PHE A 75 -4.77 23.74 5.96
C PHE A 75 -4.67 25.27 5.83
N GLY A 76 -4.69 25.73 4.58
CA GLY A 76 -4.45 27.12 4.23
C GLY A 76 -2.99 27.47 3.92
N ALA A 77 -2.06 26.54 4.14
CA ALA A 77 -0.68 26.73 3.73
C ALA A 77 -0.53 26.84 2.21
N SER A 78 0.24 27.79 1.75
CA SER A 78 0.62 27.96 0.34
C SER A 78 1.90 28.78 0.26
N ALA A 79 2.54 28.85 -0.91
CA ALA A 79 3.71 29.70 -1.14
C ALA A 79 3.45 31.20 -0.84
N TYR A 80 2.16 31.64 -0.91
CA TYR A 80 1.77 33.04 -0.58
C TYR A 80 1.29 33.20 0.86
N ASN A 81 1.05 32.11 1.57
CA ASN A 81 0.60 32.08 2.96
C ASN A 81 1.29 30.92 3.67
N PRO A 82 2.61 30.97 3.89
CA PRO A 82 3.32 29.90 4.58
C PRO A 82 2.91 29.83 6.05
N LEU A 83 2.82 28.61 6.58
CA LEU A 83 2.54 28.37 8.00
C LEU A 83 3.81 27.90 8.70
N MET A 84 4.04 28.45 9.92
CA MET A 84 5.22 28.11 10.72
C MET A 84 4.95 26.90 11.60
N PHE A 85 5.85 25.92 11.56
CA PHE A 85 5.84 24.75 12.42
C PHE A 85 7.18 24.63 13.15
N LYS A 86 7.12 24.28 14.43
CA LYS A 86 8.32 24.02 15.22
C LYS A 86 8.83 22.60 14.91
N VAL A 87 10.12 22.48 14.58
CA VAL A 87 10.78 21.17 14.44
C VAL A 87 11.16 20.65 15.83
N VAL A 88 10.53 19.54 16.25
CA VAL A 88 10.70 19.01 17.59
C VAL A 88 11.75 17.89 17.68
N GLY A 89 12.33 17.50 16.56
CA GLY A 89 13.37 16.49 16.47
C GLY A 89 13.49 15.89 15.08
N GLU A 90 14.25 14.81 15.01
CA GLU A 90 14.48 14.03 13.80
C GLU A 90 14.39 12.54 14.12
N VAL A 91 13.91 11.73 13.18
CA VAL A 91 13.87 10.28 13.27
C VAL A 91 14.36 9.64 11.98
N THR A 92 15.22 8.66 12.12
CA THR A 92 15.73 7.85 11.00
C THR A 92 15.10 6.45 11.00
N PRO A 93 15.21 5.69 9.89
CA PRO A 93 14.71 4.32 9.85
C PRO A 93 15.34 3.46 10.95
N GLY A 94 14.49 2.80 11.76
CA GLY A 94 14.91 1.97 12.90
C GLY A 94 14.86 2.70 14.24
N GLU A 95 14.65 4.00 14.26
CA GLU A 95 14.44 4.79 15.48
C GLU A 95 12.95 5.05 15.70
N ILE A 96 12.54 5.23 16.95
CA ILE A 96 11.16 5.55 17.32
C ILE A 96 11.15 6.88 18.08
N TYR A 97 10.29 7.79 17.65
CA TYR A 97 10.01 9.00 18.40
C TYR A 97 8.85 8.77 19.37
N GLU A 98 9.15 8.77 20.66
CA GLU A 98 8.16 8.37 21.67
C GLU A 98 7.16 9.47 22.04
N ALA A 99 7.54 10.74 21.84
CA ALA A 99 6.64 11.86 22.14
C ALA A 99 5.51 11.98 21.11
N VAL A 100 4.46 12.68 21.48
CA VAL A 100 3.30 12.96 20.61
C VAL A 100 3.50 14.30 19.92
N ILE A 101 3.37 14.33 18.61
CA ILE A 101 3.40 15.56 17.80
C ILE A 101 2.09 16.32 18.04
N LYS A 102 2.20 17.61 18.36
CA LYS A 102 1.08 18.50 18.58
C LYS A 102 0.80 19.35 17.34
N PRO A 103 -0.40 19.92 17.20
CA PRO A 103 -0.68 20.92 16.17
C PRO A 103 0.38 22.04 16.16
N GLY A 104 0.91 22.36 14.99
CA GLY A 104 2.00 23.36 14.82
C GLY A 104 3.41 22.82 15.12
N GLU A 105 3.56 21.51 15.42
CA GLU A 105 4.85 20.84 15.52
C GLU A 105 5.07 19.93 14.30
N ALA A 106 6.34 19.72 13.95
CA ALA A 106 6.78 18.83 12.89
C ALA A 106 8.00 18.03 13.34
N LEU A 107 8.07 16.75 12.95
CA LEU A 107 9.22 15.90 13.17
C LEU A 107 9.91 15.63 11.84
N ARG A 108 11.19 15.93 11.72
CA ARG A 108 11.96 15.54 10.54
C ARG A 108 12.01 14.02 10.42
N ILE A 109 11.66 13.49 9.26
CA ILE A 109 11.55 12.05 9.04
C ILE A 109 12.15 11.65 7.69
N MET A 110 12.85 10.52 7.68
CA MET A 110 13.38 9.92 6.46
C MET A 110 12.44 8.83 5.94
N THR A 111 12.51 8.57 4.66
CA THR A 111 11.78 7.47 4.00
C THR A 111 11.98 6.15 4.76
N GLY A 112 10.90 5.48 5.09
CA GLY A 112 10.91 4.24 5.89
C GLY A 112 10.92 4.46 7.40
N GLY A 113 11.12 5.68 7.89
CA GLY A 113 11.01 6.01 9.31
C GLY A 113 9.58 5.86 9.84
N PRO A 114 9.40 5.44 11.10
CA PRO A 114 8.07 5.30 11.71
C PRO A 114 7.42 6.67 11.91
N VAL A 115 6.16 6.78 11.46
CA VAL A 115 5.36 8.01 11.67
C VAL A 115 5.00 8.10 13.16
N PRO A 116 5.33 9.22 13.83
CA PRO A 116 5.10 9.36 15.26
C PRO A 116 3.61 9.53 15.59
N LYS A 117 3.25 9.27 16.82
CA LYS A 117 1.90 9.56 17.32
C LYS A 117 1.60 11.07 17.22
N GLY A 118 0.37 11.41 16.81
CA GLY A 118 -0.07 12.78 16.61
C GLY A 118 0.21 13.34 15.19
N ALA A 119 1.09 12.69 14.43
CA ALA A 119 1.22 12.96 12.99
C ALA A 119 0.37 11.93 12.21
N ASN A 120 -0.25 12.41 11.12
CA ASN A 120 -1.07 11.59 10.23
C ASN A 120 -0.70 11.79 8.75
N SER A 121 0.35 12.57 8.47
CA SER A 121 0.83 12.85 7.12
C SER A 121 2.32 13.19 7.13
N VAL A 122 2.94 13.14 5.96
CA VAL A 122 4.30 13.61 5.74
C VAL A 122 4.29 14.68 4.66
N LEU A 123 4.77 15.88 5.01
CA LEU A 123 5.08 16.93 4.06
C LEU A 123 6.45 16.64 3.46
N MET A 124 6.56 16.64 2.13
CA MET A 124 7.85 16.47 1.45
C MET A 124 8.80 17.62 1.78
N ALA A 125 10.09 17.32 1.86
CA ALA A 125 11.11 18.33 2.19
C ALA A 125 11.11 19.52 1.21
N GLU A 126 10.77 19.28 -0.06
CA GLU A 126 10.73 20.29 -1.11
C GLU A 126 9.61 21.34 -0.91
N HIS A 127 8.61 21.02 -0.08
CA HIS A 127 7.50 21.92 0.25
C HIS A 127 7.65 22.58 1.62
N ALA A 128 8.86 22.53 2.18
CA ALA A 128 9.21 23.17 3.44
C ALA A 128 10.53 23.95 3.32
N GLU A 129 10.59 25.13 3.92
CA GLU A 129 11.82 25.89 4.09
C GLU A 129 12.22 25.89 5.56
N LEU A 130 13.47 25.48 5.84
CA LEU A 130 13.98 25.39 7.21
C LEU A 130 14.58 26.74 7.65
N PHE A 131 14.17 27.21 8.83
CA PHE A 131 14.68 28.39 9.51
C PHE A 131 14.99 28.05 10.96
N ASP A 132 16.24 27.90 11.31
CA ASP A 132 16.70 27.47 12.64
C ASP A 132 16.00 26.19 13.13
N ASP A 133 15.12 26.30 14.12
CA ASP A 133 14.32 25.22 14.71
C ASP A 133 12.87 25.17 14.20
N GLN A 134 12.57 25.89 13.13
CA GLN A 134 11.23 25.98 12.54
C GLN A 134 11.26 25.69 11.04
N ILE A 135 10.12 25.30 10.51
CA ILE A 135 9.91 25.21 9.06
C ILE A 135 8.75 26.10 8.63
N GLN A 136 8.88 26.67 7.45
CA GLN A 136 7.76 27.24 6.71
C GLN A 136 7.15 26.15 5.83
N VAL A 137 5.90 25.82 6.08
CA VAL A 137 5.10 24.90 5.29
C VAL A 137 4.49 25.65 4.13
N LEU A 138 4.87 25.30 2.91
CA LEU A 138 4.49 26.01 1.68
C LEU A 138 3.31 25.36 0.94
N GLU A 139 2.87 24.17 1.37
CA GLU A 139 1.77 23.42 0.78
C GLU A 139 0.98 22.68 1.85
N ALA A 140 -0.35 22.73 1.75
CA ALA A 140 -1.22 21.93 2.62
C ALA A 140 -1.20 20.46 2.20
N VAL A 141 -1.13 19.55 3.17
CA VAL A 141 -1.21 18.12 2.95
C VAL A 141 -2.53 17.55 3.47
N THR A 142 -2.98 16.45 2.87
CA THR A 142 -4.17 15.74 3.32
C THR A 142 -3.80 14.60 4.29
N PRO A 143 -4.69 14.21 5.21
CA PRO A 143 -4.47 13.05 6.06
C PRO A 143 -4.11 11.80 5.26
N GLY A 144 -3.11 11.05 5.72
CA GLY A 144 -2.57 9.87 5.05
C GLY A 144 -1.62 10.15 3.89
N LYS A 145 -1.42 11.41 3.50
CA LYS A 145 -0.49 11.77 2.43
C LYS A 145 0.93 11.31 2.77
N HIS A 146 1.57 10.59 1.84
CA HIS A 146 2.93 10.06 1.96
C HIS A 146 3.16 9.15 3.19
N VAL A 147 2.11 8.52 3.71
CA VAL A 147 2.18 7.50 4.77
C VAL A 147 1.90 6.12 4.18
N GLY A 148 2.86 5.22 4.34
CA GLY A 148 2.67 3.79 4.09
C GLY A 148 2.11 3.13 5.34
N HIS A 149 0.80 2.83 5.31
CA HIS A 149 0.10 2.28 6.48
C HIS A 149 0.54 0.86 6.84
N ILE A 150 0.40 0.56 8.14
CA ILE A 150 0.54 -0.79 8.69
C ILE A 150 -0.30 -1.79 7.89
N ASP A 151 0.24 -3.00 7.70
CA ASP A 151 -0.44 -4.13 7.02
C ASP A 151 -0.96 -3.82 5.60
N ARG A 152 -0.33 -2.88 4.90
CA ARG A 152 -0.72 -2.46 3.55
C ARG A 152 0.02 -3.21 2.44
N LYS A 153 0.64 -4.34 2.72
CA LYS A 153 1.27 -5.08 1.63
C LYS A 153 0.19 -5.66 0.73
N SER A 154 0.19 -5.25 -0.56
CA SER A 154 -0.71 -5.83 -1.55
C SER A 154 -0.53 -7.35 -1.61
N VAL A 155 -1.64 -8.06 -1.54
CA VAL A 155 -1.73 -9.47 -1.93
C VAL A 155 -1.48 -9.49 -3.44
N VAL A 156 -0.48 -10.23 -3.87
CA VAL A 156 -0.20 -10.49 -5.29
C VAL A 156 -0.96 -11.72 -5.70
#